data_a5e0e8b128a864f27bff73b4cc41a648
#
_entry.id   a5e0e8b128a864f27bff73b4cc41a648
#
_cell.length_a   1.000
_cell.length_b   1.000
_cell.length_c   1.000
_cell.angle_alpha   90.00
_cell.angle_beta   90.00
_cell.angle_gamma   90.00
#
_symmetry.space_group_name_H-M   'P 1'
#
loop_
_entity.id
_entity.type
_entity.pdbx_description
1 polymer ?
#
loop_
_entity_poly.entity_id
_entity_poly.type
_entity_poly.pdbx_seq_one_letter_code
_entity_poly.pdbx_strand_id
1 'polypeptide(L)'
;MPMTDPLGDMLTRIRNGQQARKDSILTPASKLRANVLDVLQREGYIRGYSEEELAGQKGLRIELKYFEGQPAIQHVARVSKPGRRVYSAARELPRIRNGLGTIIVSTPRGVLSDAEAREQYVGGEVLAEVF
;
A
#
# COMPACT_ATOMS: atom_id res chain seq x y z
N MET A 1 7.09 -25.17 4.28
CA MET A 1 6.66 -23.94 4.94
C MET A 1 5.95 -23.05 3.95
N PRO A 2 4.74 -22.61 4.27
CA PRO A 2 4.10 -21.63 3.39
C PRO A 2 4.89 -20.30 3.43
N MET A 3 5.03 -19.68 2.27
CA MET A 3 5.62 -18.36 2.21
C MET A 3 4.69 -17.34 2.84
N THR A 4 5.26 -16.41 3.61
CA THR A 4 4.50 -15.33 4.22
C THR A 4 4.62 -14.08 3.35
N ASP A 5 3.55 -13.29 3.30
CA ASP A 5 3.55 -12.00 2.62
C ASP A 5 3.03 -10.93 3.59
N PRO A 6 3.92 -10.36 4.41
CA PRO A 6 3.51 -9.36 5.39
C PRO A 6 2.84 -8.13 4.79
N LEU A 7 3.31 -7.68 3.63
CA LEU A 7 2.68 -6.54 2.95
C LEU A 7 1.29 -6.91 2.44
N GLY A 8 1.15 -8.09 1.84
CA GLY A 8 -0.16 -8.59 1.39
C GLY A 8 -1.13 -8.73 2.55
N ASP A 9 -0.65 -9.21 3.71
CA ASP A 9 -1.47 -9.30 4.92
C ASP A 9 -1.97 -7.93 5.36
N MET A 10 -1.11 -6.92 5.36
CA MET A 10 -1.50 -5.54 5.71
C MET A 10 -2.59 -5.02 4.76
N LEU A 11 -2.40 -5.20 3.46
CA LEU A 11 -3.38 -4.75 2.47
C LEU A 11 -4.74 -5.46 2.65
N THR A 12 -4.71 -6.74 2.98
CA THR A 12 -5.92 -7.51 3.28
C THR A 12 -6.61 -6.98 4.53
N ARG A 13 -5.85 -6.65 5.58
CA ARG A 13 -6.41 -6.06 6.81
C ARG A 13 -7.08 -4.72 6.53
N ILE A 14 -6.48 -3.88 5.69
CA ILE A 14 -7.07 -2.60 5.27
C ILE A 14 -8.40 -2.86 4.55
N ARG A 15 -8.41 -3.75 3.57
CA ARG A 15 -9.62 -4.07 2.82
C ARG A 15 -10.73 -4.60 3.73
N ASN A 16 -10.40 -5.55 4.59
CA ASN A 16 -11.38 -6.15 5.51
C ASN A 16 -11.89 -5.11 6.52
N GLY A 17 -11.00 -4.26 7.02
CA GLY A 17 -11.39 -3.19 7.95
C GLY A 17 -12.37 -2.21 7.32
N GLN A 18 -12.16 -1.85 6.05
CA GLN A 18 -13.08 -0.96 5.34
C GLN A 18 -14.43 -1.62 5.08
N GLN A 19 -14.44 -2.90 4.73
CA GLN A 19 -15.69 -3.64 4.56
C GLN A 19 -16.49 -3.71 5.85
N ALA A 20 -15.81 -3.81 6.99
CA ALA A 20 -16.43 -3.83 8.31
C ALA A 20 -16.71 -2.42 8.86
N ARG A 21 -16.42 -1.36 8.09
CA ARG A 21 -16.64 0.04 8.47
C ARG A 21 -15.90 0.44 9.74
N LYS A 22 -14.70 -0.08 9.94
CA LYS A 22 -13.87 0.29 11.08
C LYS A 22 -13.20 1.64 10.86
N ASP A 23 -12.96 2.37 11.94
CA ASP A 23 -12.23 3.65 11.88
C ASP A 23 -10.73 3.42 11.69
N SER A 24 -10.20 2.37 12.32
CA SER A 24 -8.78 2.05 12.24
C SER A 24 -8.57 0.54 12.34
N ILE A 25 -7.38 0.11 11.93
CA ILE A 25 -6.94 -1.27 12.06
C ILE A 25 -5.50 -1.30 12.57
N LEU A 26 -5.08 -2.46 13.08
CA LEU A 26 -3.73 -2.67 13.57
C LEU A 26 -3.03 -3.71 12.69
N THR A 27 -1.75 -3.48 12.44
CA THR A 27 -0.89 -4.42 11.73
C THR A 27 0.49 -4.43 12.39
N PRO A 28 1.24 -5.54 12.33
CA PRO A 28 2.62 -5.52 12.77
C PRO A 28 3.44 -4.48 11.98
N ALA A 29 4.40 -3.83 12.64
CA ALA A 29 5.20 -2.79 12.03
C ALA A 29 6.36 -3.37 11.23
N SER A 30 6.70 -2.71 10.13
CA SER A 30 7.95 -2.89 9.41
C SER A 30 8.23 -1.62 8.61
N LYS A 31 9.48 -1.44 8.23
CA LYS A 31 9.86 -0.28 7.43
C LYS A 31 9.13 -0.26 6.09
N LEU A 32 9.04 -1.42 5.42
CA LEU A 32 8.36 -1.51 4.14
C LEU A 32 6.87 -1.16 4.28
N ARG A 33 6.19 -1.71 5.29
CA ARG A 33 4.78 -1.41 5.52
C ARG A 33 4.57 0.08 5.78
N ALA A 34 5.40 0.70 6.61
CA ALA A 34 5.32 2.13 6.89
C ALA A 34 5.52 2.95 5.61
N ASN A 35 6.50 2.59 4.79
CA ASN A 35 6.78 3.29 3.54
C ASN A 35 5.60 3.19 2.56
N VAL A 36 4.95 2.03 2.49
CA VAL A 36 3.74 1.86 1.67
C VAL A 36 2.60 2.71 2.21
N LEU A 37 2.44 2.77 3.53
CA LEU A 37 1.41 3.62 4.15
C LEU A 37 1.65 5.10 3.88
N ASP A 38 2.92 5.53 3.82
CA ASP A 38 3.25 6.91 3.44
C ASP A 38 2.72 7.25 2.05
N VAL A 39 2.88 6.33 1.09
CA VAL A 39 2.35 6.52 -0.26
C VAL A 39 0.83 6.55 -0.25
N LEU A 40 0.18 5.62 0.45
CA LEU A 40 -1.28 5.59 0.54
C LEU A 40 -1.83 6.87 1.15
N GLN A 41 -1.14 7.44 2.15
CA GLN A 41 -1.54 8.71 2.76
C GLN A 41 -1.35 9.88 1.80
N ARG A 42 -0.20 9.97 1.12
CA ARG A 42 0.08 11.05 0.16
C ARG A 42 -0.94 11.05 -0.98
N GLU A 43 -1.34 9.87 -1.43
CA GLU A 43 -2.30 9.74 -2.53
C GLU A 43 -3.75 9.82 -2.05
N GLY A 44 -3.98 10.01 -0.75
CA GLY A 44 -5.31 10.27 -0.22
C GLY A 44 -6.16 9.03 0.02
N TYR A 45 -5.56 7.85 0.12
CA TYR A 45 -6.30 6.60 0.34
C TYR A 45 -6.55 6.27 1.80
N ILE A 46 -5.70 6.76 2.70
CA ILE A 46 -5.87 6.61 4.14
C ILE A 46 -5.72 7.97 4.81
N ARG A 47 -6.24 8.12 6.03
CA ARG A 47 -6.10 9.38 6.77
C ARG A 47 -4.69 9.54 7.34
N GLY A 48 -4.06 8.44 7.74
CA GLY A 48 -2.73 8.43 8.29
C GLY A 48 -2.48 7.15 9.06
N TYR A 49 -1.35 7.11 9.75
CA TYR A 49 -1.02 5.97 10.61
C TYR A 49 -0.11 6.44 11.74
N SER A 50 -0.03 5.64 12.80
CA SER A 50 0.83 5.91 13.95
C SER A 50 1.40 4.60 14.48
N GLU A 51 2.51 4.70 15.21
CA GLU A 51 3.06 3.54 15.90
C GLU A 51 2.26 3.25 17.14
N GLU A 52 2.02 1.96 17.40
CA GLU A 52 1.30 1.50 18.57
C GLU A 52 1.83 0.12 18.96
N GLU A 53 1.84 -0.19 20.25
CA GLU A 53 2.24 -1.51 20.70
C GLU A 53 1.15 -2.52 20.34
N LEU A 54 1.58 -3.66 19.76
CA LEU A 54 0.70 -4.75 19.39
C LEU A 54 1.29 -6.04 19.95
N ALA A 55 0.65 -6.61 20.98
CA ALA A 55 1.07 -7.85 21.62
C ALA A 55 2.55 -7.83 22.03
N GLY A 56 3.00 -6.72 22.64
CA GLY A 56 4.37 -6.59 23.11
C GLY A 56 5.40 -6.23 22.05
N GLN A 57 4.95 -6.00 20.81
CA GLN A 57 5.83 -5.65 19.69
C GLN A 57 5.35 -4.34 19.05
N LYS A 58 6.22 -3.76 18.22
CA LYS A 58 5.83 -2.57 17.46
C LYS A 58 4.76 -2.91 16.45
N GLY A 59 3.71 -2.12 16.43
CA GLY A 59 2.63 -2.21 15.46
C GLY A 59 2.35 -0.87 14.84
N LEU A 60 1.49 -0.88 13.83
CA LEU A 60 1.00 0.33 13.18
C LEU A 60 -0.52 0.36 13.25
N ARG A 61 -1.04 1.48 13.74
CA ARG A 61 -2.48 1.77 13.69
C ARG A 61 -2.73 2.59 12.44
N ILE A 62 -3.56 2.06 11.54
CA ILE A 62 -3.87 2.69 10.26
C ILE A 62 -5.25 3.31 10.37
N GLU A 63 -5.34 4.62 10.17
CA GLU A 63 -6.60 5.36 10.19
C GLU A 63 -7.23 5.27 8.81
N LEU A 64 -8.36 4.57 8.71
CA LEU A 64 -9.07 4.36 7.45
C LEU A 64 -9.84 5.62 7.05
N LYS A 65 -10.08 5.76 5.75
CA LYS A 65 -10.71 6.94 5.18
C LYS A 65 -11.98 6.57 4.43
N TYR A 66 -13.03 7.36 4.67
CA TYR A 66 -14.33 7.21 3.99
C TYR A 66 -14.74 8.57 3.44
N PHE A 67 -15.45 8.56 2.33
CA PHE A 67 -16.02 9.76 1.74
C PHE A 67 -17.48 9.49 1.41
N GLU A 68 -18.37 10.28 2.03
CA GLU A 68 -19.81 10.13 1.87
C GLU A 68 -20.28 8.69 2.15
N GLY A 69 -19.71 8.08 3.19
CA GLY A 69 -20.04 6.71 3.59
C GLY A 69 -19.40 5.60 2.77
N GLN A 70 -18.57 5.93 1.80
CA GLN A 70 -17.88 4.95 0.97
C GLN A 70 -16.39 4.88 1.29
N PRO A 71 -15.80 3.68 1.31
CA PRO A 71 -14.34 3.56 1.50
C PRO A 71 -13.56 4.34 0.45
N ALA A 72 -12.51 5.03 0.85
CA ALA A 72 -11.64 5.74 -0.07
C ALA A 72 -10.89 4.76 -1.01
N ILE A 73 -10.60 3.56 -0.53
CA ILE A 73 -10.02 2.51 -1.37
C ILE A 73 -11.15 1.61 -1.87
N GLN A 74 -11.35 1.58 -3.17
CA GLN A 74 -12.33 0.70 -3.81
C GLN A 74 -11.72 -0.66 -4.16
N HIS A 75 -10.42 -0.65 -4.45
CA HIS A 75 -9.68 -1.85 -4.83
C HIS A 75 -8.25 -1.72 -4.36
N VAL A 76 -7.72 -2.77 -3.75
CA VAL A 76 -6.31 -2.88 -3.41
C VAL A 76 -5.88 -4.32 -3.61
N ALA A 77 -4.77 -4.51 -4.32
CA ALA A 77 -4.25 -5.84 -4.61
C ALA A 77 -2.73 -5.86 -4.60
N ARG A 78 -2.17 -6.93 -4.08
CA ARG A 78 -0.75 -7.24 -4.20
C ARG A 78 -0.43 -7.58 -5.65
N VAL A 79 0.67 -7.05 -6.19
CA VAL A 79 1.14 -7.40 -7.54
C VAL A 79 2.36 -8.31 -7.42
N SER A 80 3.49 -7.79 -6.90
CA SER A 80 4.68 -8.61 -6.66
C SER A 80 4.48 -9.40 -5.36
N LYS A 81 4.73 -10.71 -5.41
CA LYS A 81 4.54 -11.60 -4.27
C LYS A 81 5.81 -12.38 -4.01
N PRO A 82 6.01 -12.94 -2.80
CA PRO A 82 7.22 -13.71 -2.50
C PRO A 82 7.49 -14.84 -3.49
N GLY A 83 6.46 -15.49 -4.01
CA GLY A 83 6.60 -16.55 -4.99
C GLY A 83 6.63 -16.10 -6.44
N ARG A 84 6.38 -14.82 -6.70
CA ARG A 84 6.31 -14.28 -8.06
C ARG A 84 6.61 -12.79 -8.03
N ARG A 85 7.88 -12.43 -8.11
CA ARG A 85 8.29 -11.02 -8.11
C ARG A 85 8.01 -10.37 -9.46
N VAL A 86 7.56 -9.11 -9.42
CA VAL A 86 7.22 -8.33 -10.61
C VAL A 86 8.00 -7.02 -10.57
N TYR A 87 8.75 -6.74 -11.64
CA TYR A 87 9.56 -5.52 -11.77
C TYR A 87 9.16 -4.79 -13.03
N SER A 88 9.34 -3.46 -13.04
CA SER A 88 9.05 -2.64 -14.20
C SER A 88 10.03 -1.47 -14.30
N ALA A 89 10.41 -1.12 -15.52
CA ALA A 89 11.10 0.14 -15.79
C ALA A 89 10.10 1.29 -15.64
N ALA A 90 10.63 2.49 -15.39
CA ALA A 90 9.78 3.67 -15.16
C ALA A 90 8.77 3.92 -16.28
N ARG A 91 9.24 3.86 -17.53
CA ARG A 91 8.39 4.13 -18.72
C ARG A 91 7.39 3.02 -19.03
N GLU A 92 7.57 1.84 -18.44
CA GLU A 92 6.72 0.69 -18.69
C GLU A 92 5.68 0.48 -17.58
N LEU A 93 5.67 1.32 -16.54
CA LEU A 93 4.70 1.23 -15.47
C LEU A 93 3.30 1.45 -16.03
N PRO A 94 2.36 0.52 -15.78
CA PRO A 94 1.00 0.68 -16.26
C PRO A 94 0.29 1.83 -15.55
N ARG A 95 -0.75 2.35 -16.19
CA ARG A 95 -1.63 3.34 -15.57
C ARG A 95 -2.92 2.65 -15.17
N ILE A 96 -3.31 2.80 -13.92
CA ILE A 96 -4.53 2.21 -13.38
C ILE A 96 -5.66 3.23 -13.53
N ARG A 97 -6.78 2.79 -14.12
CA ARG A 97 -7.96 3.64 -14.30
C ARG A 97 -7.63 4.95 -15.01
N ASN A 98 -6.85 4.88 -16.10
CA ASN A 98 -6.44 6.05 -16.88
C ASN A 98 -5.73 7.12 -16.02
N GLY A 99 -4.93 6.66 -15.04
CA GLY A 99 -4.18 7.55 -14.17
C GLY A 99 -4.94 8.00 -12.92
N LEU A 100 -6.17 7.53 -12.71
CA LEU A 100 -6.93 7.83 -11.49
C LEU A 100 -6.54 6.91 -10.34
N GLY A 101 -6.02 5.72 -10.63
CA GLY A 101 -5.50 4.80 -9.62
C GLY A 101 -4.00 4.96 -9.46
N THR A 102 -3.43 4.18 -8.55
CA THR A 102 -2.01 4.27 -8.17
C THR A 102 -1.38 2.89 -8.18
N ILE A 103 -0.16 2.80 -8.70
CA ILE A 103 0.71 1.66 -8.51
C ILE A 103 1.78 2.07 -7.49
N ILE A 104 2.03 1.21 -6.51
CA ILE A 104 3.04 1.46 -5.48
C ILE A 104 4.29 0.67 -5.88
N VAL A 105 5.41 1.37 -6.01
CA VAL A 105 6.66 0.81 -6.55
C VAL A 105 7.79 0.98 -5.54
N SER A 106 8.53 -0.09 -5.29
CA SER A 106 9.74 -0.01 -4.48
C SER A 106 10.92 0.26 -5.42
N THR A 107 11.54 1.44 -5.28
CA THR A 107 12.61 1.90 -6.16
C THR A 107 13.89 2.15 -5.36
N PRO A 108 15.06 2.32 -6.02
CA PRO A 108 16.28 2.73 -5.32
C PRO A 108 16.15 4.07 -4.60
N ARG A 109 15.15 4.89 -4.96
CA ARG A 109 14.88 6.18 -4.30
C ARG A 109 13.78 6.11 -3.27
N GLY A 110 13.35 4.90 -2.90
CA GLY A 110 12.31 4.67 -1.91
C GLY A 110 11.04 4.10 -2.51
N VAL A 111 10.03 3.96 -1.67
CA VAL A 111 8.70 3.50 -2.11
C VAL A 111 7.94 4.71 -2.64
N LEU A 112 7.53 4.63 -3.89
CA LEU A 112 6.92 5.73 -4.62
C LEU A 112 5.61 5.30 -5.28
N SER A 113 4.76 6.29 -5.62
CA SER A 113 3.67 6.05 -6.56
C SER A 113 4.24 5.93 -7.98
N ASP A 114 3.46 5.35 -8.89
CA ASP A 114 3.87 5.26 -10.29
C ASP A 114 4.11 6.65 -10.91
N ALA A 115 3.29 7.64 -10.56
CA ALA A 115 3.48 9.01 -11.04
C ALA A 115 4.82 9.58 -10.56
N GLU A 116 5.16 9.40 -9.29
CA GLU A 116 6.44 9.85 -8.74
C GLU A 116 7.61 9.12 -9.41
N ALA A 117 7.48 7.80 -9.61
CA ALA A 117 8.52 6.99 -10.23
C ALA A 117 8.76 7.41 -11.69
N ARG A 118 7.71 7.70 -12.44
CA ARG A 118 7.84 8.22 -13.82
C ARG A 118 8.54 9.56 -13.84
N GLU A 119 8.16 10.46 -12.94
CA GLU A 119 8.76 11.79 -12.85
C GLU A 119 10.25 11.71 -12.55
N GLN A 120 10.67 10.79 -11.71
CA GLN A 120 12.07 10.61 -11.32
C GLN A 120 12.82 9.65 -12.24
N TYR A 121 12.17 9.09 -13.26
CA TYR A 121 12.75 8.11 -14.21
C TYR A 121 13.36 6.90 -13.51
N VAL A 122 12.70 6.41 -12.47
CA VAL A 122 13.14 5.21 -11.73
C VAL A 122 12.09 4.13 -11.82
N GLY A 123 12.54 2.91 -12.00
CA GLY A 123 11.70 1.72 -11.93
C GLY A 123 12.03 0.89 -10.70
N GLY A 124 11.36 -0.22 -10.55
CA GLY A 124 11.60 -1.11 -9.43
C GLY A 124 10.57 -2.21 -9.33
N GLU A 125 10.42 -2.72 -8.11
CA GLU A 125 9.46 -3.77 -7.81
C GLU A 125 8.05 -3.18 -7.70
N VAL A 126 7.12 -3.72 -8.49
CA VAL A 126 5.73 -3.28 -8.47
C VAL A 126 5.03 -3.99 -7.31
N LEU A 127 4.85 -3.29 -6.20
CA LEU A 127 4.36 -3.89 -4.95
C LEU A 127 2.86 -4.15 -4.97
N ALA A 128 2.07 -3.14 -5.35
CA ALA A 128 0.62 -3.19 -5.24
C ALA A 128 -0.05 -2.21 -6.18
N GLU A 129 -1.33 -2.44 -6.42
CA GLU A 129 -2.19 -1.50 -7.14
C GLU A 129 -3.37 -1.11 -6.26
N VAL A 130 -3.80 0.13 -6.38
CA VAL A 130 -4.90 0.67 -5.58
C VAL A 130 -5.69 1.69 -6.38
N PHE A 131 -7.00 1.65 -6.22
CA PHE A 131 -7.88 2.71 -6.72
C PHE A 131 -9.16 2.82 -5.92
#